data_0592a72403d5b65241651e00a2199adc
#
_entry.id   0592a72403d5b65241651e00a2199adc
#
_cell.length_a   1.000
_cell.length_b   1.000
_cell.length_c   1.000
_cell.angle_alpha   90.00
_cell.angle_beta   90.00
_cell.angle_gamma   90.00
#
_symmetry.space_group_name_H-M   'P 1'
#
loop_
_entity.id
_entity.type
_entity.pdbx_description
1 polymer ?
#
loop_
_entity_poly.entity_id
_entity_poly.type
_entity_poly.pdbx_seq_one_letter_code
_entity_poly.pdbx_strand_id
1 'polypeptide(L)'
;MLAKVAALGMFVGVASAASIQAAHANADDPLAGSDTAIILGGTTEPTPSTAFAQAAENLYLHPLGFDDGATSSTVCDMVGTDPCAAPLQVLTTPELIQQGPSSLTAADDVVLGVENEFNADPGAFSAEHPLTIFGYSQSATAESIAMTQLEEAGIPSADLHFVFIGDPSLPGGIWPNLEPDLDSLLGSSLTNTLLTDSGNDGVLGNVTPDDIYPTTIYTLDGDGVADFQQDFTAGGLLDPLVNLFTTHADYLGLTPTQIADATTSTNGDLTLVDISDNINSFDAFIGAIDNGIGSSGLFESVFESLQLYLTNMF
;
A
#
# COMPACT_ATOMS: atom_id res chain seq x y z
N MET A 1 -14.14 15.62 63.97
CA MET A 1 -13.70 16.26 62.74
C MET A 1 -12.38 15.60 62.37
N LEU A 2 -12.39 14.61 61.48
CA LEU A 2 -11.17 13.98 60.96
C LEU A 2 -11.09 14.28 59.47
N ALA A 3 -10.05 15.01 59.06
CA ALA A 3 -9.74 15.25 57.66
C ALA A 3 -9.02 14.04 57.08
N LYS A 4 -9.56 13.50 55.96
CA LYS A 4 -8.90 12.49 55.14
C LYS A 4 -8.05 13.19 54.10
N VAL A 5 -6.73 13.04 54.17
CA VAL A 5 -5.80 13.42 53.11
C VAL A 5 -5.74 12.28 52.10
N ALA A 6 -6.14 12.56 50.86
CA ALA A 6 -5.97 11.64 49.74
C ALA A 6 -4.59 11.89 49.12
N ALA A 7 -3.73 10.87 49.14
CA ALA A 7 -2.46 10.87 48.42
C ALA A 7 -2.68 10.52 46.95
N LEU A 8 -2.34 11.45 46.08
CA LEU A 8 -2.33 11.25 44.64
C LEU A 8 -1.00 10.58 44.25
N GLY A 9 -1.03 9.31 43.93
CA GLY A 9 0.14 8.59 43.42
C GLY A 9 0.39 8.93 41.96
N MET A 10 1.48 9.61 41.66
CA MET A 10 2.01 9.74 40.30
C MET A 10 2.60 8.40 39.84
N PHE A 11 2.00 7.76 38.88
CA PHE A 11 2.65 6.71 38.12
C PHE A 11 3.53 7.38 37.04
N VAL A 12 4.83 7.33 37.24
CA VAL A 12 5.81 7.63 36.19
C VAL A 12 5.93 6.36 35.36
N GLY A 13 5.26 6.35 34.21
CA GLY A 13 5.45 5.33 33.20
C GLY A 13 6.84 5.51 32.57
N VAL A 14 7.72 4.55 32.81
CA VAL A 14 8.99 4.45 32.07
C VAL A 14 8.66 3.86 30.71
N ALA A 15 8.58 4.72 29.68
CA ALA A 15 8.57 4.27 28.32
C ALA A 15 9.94 3.62 28.03
N SER A 16 9.97 2.30 27.90
CA SER A 16 11.12 1.59 27.36
C SER A 16 11.15 1.91 25.85
N ALA A 17 12.05 2.78 25.44
CA ALA A 17 12.42 2.87 24.04
C ALA A 17 13.09 1.54 23.65
N ALA A 18 12.35 0.70 22.94
CA ALA A 18 12.93 -0.41 22.22
C ALA A 18 13.87 0.21 21.18
N SER A 19 15.16 0.00 21.32
CA SER A 19 16.11 0.31 20.27
C SER A 19 15.82 -0.65 19.10
N ILE A 20 15.24 -0.12 18.04
CA ILE A 20 15.19 -0.82 16.75
C ILE A 20 16.64 -0.91 16.33
N GLN A 21 17.24 -2.11 16.43
CA GLN A 21 18.50 -2.40 15.77
C GLN A 21 18.19 -2.44 14.29
N ALA A 22 18.76 -1.51 13.52
CA ALA A 22 18.77 -1.62 12.07
C ALA A 22 19.33 -3.00 11.72
N ALA A 23 18.50 -3.83 11.10
CA ALA A 23 18.99 -5.07 10.50
C ALA A 23 19.95 -4.63 9.40
N HIS A 24 21.21 -5.07 9.47
CA HIS A 24 22.12 -4.86 8.35
C HIS A 24 21.58 -5.66 7.17
N ALA A 25 21.29 -4.99 6.07
CA ALA A 25 20.91 -5.63 4.81
C ALA A 25 21.91 -6.73 4.49
N ASN A 26 21.43 -7.94 4.23
CA ASN A 26 22.24 -9.02 3.71
C ASN A 26 22.23 -8.90 2.19
N ALA A 27 23.30 -9.34 1.52
CA ALA A 27 23.37 -9.31 0.05
C ALA A 27 22.28 -10.18 -0.65
N ASP A 28 21.55 -10.97 0.14
CA ASP A 28 20.44 -11.82 -0.31
C ASP A 28 19.07 -11.15 -0.09
N ASP A 29 19.01 -9.92 0.49
CA ASP A 29 17.77 -9.20 0.69
C ASP A 29 17.32 -8.54 -0.63
N PRO A 30 16.02 -8.57 -0.99
CA PRO A 30 15.53 -8.12 -2.30
C PRO A 30 15.85 -6.66 -2.66
N LEU A 31 15.95 -5.78 -1.67
CA LEU A 31 16.29 -4.37 -1.84
C LEU A 31 17.72 -4.03 -1.40
N ALA A 32 18.59 -5.05 -1.24
CA ALA A 32 19.98 -4.80 -0.88
C ALA A 32 20.64 -3.85 -1.89
N GLY A 33 21.15 -2.71 -1.40
CA GLY A 33 21.75 -1.66 -2.22
C GLY A 33 20.77 -0.64 -2.81
N SER A 34 19.45 -0.83 -2.69
CA SER A 34 18.48 0.22 -3.00
C SER A 34 18.55 1.31 -1.93
N ASP A 35 18.65 2.55 -2.36
CA ASP A 35 18.72 3.74 -1.51
C ASP A 35 17.76 4.86 -1.98
N THR A 36 16.98 4.59 -3.01
CA THR A 36 16.02 5.51 -3.59
C THR A 36 14.70 4.80 -3.83
N ALA A 37 13.60 5.40 -3.35
CA ALA A 37 12.26 4.88 -3.51
C ALA A 37 11.27 5.96 -3.95
N ILE A 38 10.43 5.66 -4.96
CA ILE A 38 9.23 6.43 -5.30
C ILE A 38 8.07 5.88 -4.48
N ILE A 39 7.37 6.76 -3.75
CA ILE A 39 6.29 6.40 -2.83
C ILE A 39 4.96 6.94 -3.34
N LEU A 40 3.99 6.05 -3.50
CA LEU A 40 2.63 6.39 -3.90
C LEU A 40 1.63 6.02 -2.81
N GLY A 41 0.54 6.79 -2.72
CA GLY A 41 -0.55 6.55 -1.78
C GLY A 41 -1.66 5.69 -2.37
N GLY A 42 -2.68 5.40 -1.55
CA GLY A 42 -3.90 4.72 -1.98
C GLY A 42 -5.01 5.69 -2.34
N THR A 43 -6.20 5.15 -2.60
CA THR A 43 -7.41 5.94 -2.87
C THR A 43 -7.58 7.02 -1.81
N THR A 44 -7.79 8.28 -2.25
CA THR A 44 -7.90 9.48 -1.41
C THR A 44 -6.62 10.02 -0.79
N GLU A 45 -5.47 9.42 -1.08
CA GLU A 45 -4.16 9.86 -0.62
C GLU A 45 -3.26 10.24 -1.81
N PRO A 46 -3.62 11.29 -2.57
CA PRO A 46 -2.93 11.64 -3.82
C PRO A 46 -1.47 12.07 -3.62
N THR A 47 -1.14 12.60 -2.45
CA THR A 47 0.23 12.98 -2.09
C THR A 47 0.50 12.47 -0.68
N PRO A 48 1.10 11.28 -0.55
CA PRO A 48 1.44 10.72 0.75
C PRO A 48 2.23 11.69 1.63
N SER A 49 1.89 11.74 2.90
CA SER A 49 2.60 12.58 3.86
C SER A 49 4.01 12.05 4.15
N THR A 50 4.87 12.89 4.72
CA THR A 50 6.18 12.44 5.24
C THR A 50 6.05 11.27 6.23
N ALA A 51 5.02 11.29 7.09
CA ALA A 51 4.77 10.20 8.04
C ALA A 51 4.43 8.89 7.32
N PHE A 52 3.59 8.96 6.28
CA PHE A 52 3.27 7.82 5.43
C PHE A 52 4.53 7.21 4.79
N ALA A 53 5.34 8.04 4.11
CA ALA A 53 6.53 7.58 3.42
C ALA A 53 7.54 6.93 4.39
N GLN A 54 7.74 7.52 5.56
CA GLN A 54 8.63 6.96 6.60
C GLN A 54 8.05 5.70 7.24
N ALA A 55 6.73 5.57 7.38
CA ALA A 55 6.11 4.34 7.86
C ALA A 55 6.25 3.21 6.82
N ALA A 56 6.04 3.50 5.54
CA ALA A 56 6.28 2.56 4.45
C ALA A 56 7.74 2.07 4.44
N GLU A 57 8.70 2.98 4.54
CA GLU A 57 10.11 2.64 4.66
C GLU A 57 10.38 1.70 5.83
N ASN A 58 9.98 2.11 7.03
CA ASN A 58 10.30 1.37 8.26
C ASN A 58 9.65 -0.01 8.34
N LEU A 59 8.42 -0.14 7.83
CA LEU A 59 7.64 -1.37 7.94
C LEU A 59 7.92 -2.35 6.79
N TYR A 60 8.14 -1.84 5.57
CA TYR A 60 8.14 -2.66 4.37
C TYR A 60 9.43 -2.62 3.56
N LEU A 61 10.13 -1.47 3.49
CA LEU A 61 11.34 -1.37 2.69
C LEU A 61 12.60 -1.78 3.46
N HIS A 62 12.81 -1.27 4.68
CA HIS A 62 13.96 -1.66 5.50
C HIS A 62 14.05 -3.17 5.75
N PRO A 63 12.94 -3.91 6.04
CA PRO A 63 13.01 -5.36 6.19
C PRO A 63 13.45 -6.11 4.93
N LEU A 64 13.32 -5.49 3.75
CA LEU A 64 13.77 -6.04 2.47
C LEU A 64 15.20 -5.62 2.09
N GLY A 65 15.86 -4.82 2.91
CA GLY A 65 17.24 -4.40 2.69
C GLY A 65 17.44 -2.99 2.14
N PHE A 66 16.38 -2.21 1.97
CA PHE A 66 16.50 -0.79 1.62
C PHE A 66 17.33 -0.04 2.66
N ASP A 67 18.38 0.64 2.26
CA ASP A 67 19.31 1.32 3.17
C ASP A 67 19.94 2.54 2.51
N ASP A 68 19.45 3.72 2.87
CA ASP A 68 20.07 5.02 2.55
C ASP A 68 21.13 5.45 3.58
N GLY A 69 21.42 4.60 4.55
CA GLY A 69 22.36 4.87 5.64
C GLY A 69 21.79 5.69 6.80
N ALA A 70 20.48 5.99 6.80
CA ALA A 70 19.78 6.69 7.86
C ALA A 70 18.84 5.76 8.65
N THR A 71 18.46 6.18 9.87
CA THR A 71 17.42 5.48 10.65
C THR A 71 16.01 5.96 10.32
N SER A 72 15.91 7.04 9.56
CA SER A 72 14.67 7.59 9.01
C SER A 72 15.09 8.54 7.88
N SER A 73 14.68 8.21 6.68
CA SER A 73 15.09 8.92 5.48
C SER A 73 14.41 10.26 5.35
N THR A 74 15.06 11.17 4.66
CA THR A 74 14.43 12.42 4.23
C THR A 74 13.43 12.14 3.12
N VAL A 75 12.36 12.93 3.11
CA VAL A 75 11.27 12.81 2.13
C VAL A 75 11.18 14.09 1.34
N CYS A 76 10.94 14.01 0.05
CA CYS A 76 10.59 15.17 -0.79
C CYS A 76 9.42 14.83 -1.72
N ASP A 77 8.66 15.86 -2.08
CA ASP A 77 7.63 15.73 -3.10
C ASP A 77 8.24 15.96 -4.47
N MET A 78 8.00 15.03 -5.39
CA MET A 78 8.36 15.20 -6.81
C MET A 78 7.57 16.37 -7.40
N VAL A 79 8.17 17.13 -8.32
CA VAL A 79 7.50 18.24 -9.00
C VAL A 79 6.89 17.72 -10.30
N GLY A 80 5.62 17.38 -10.30
CA GLY A 80 5.03 16.53 -11.33
C GLY A 80 5.68 15.15 -11.24
N THR A 81 6.38 14.74 -12.28
CA THR A 81 7.14 13.48 -12.34
C THR A 81 8.66 13.70 -12.32
N ASP A 82 9.12 14.92 -12.03
CA ASP A 82 10.56 15.22 -11.96
C ASP A 82 11.15 14.76 -10.61
N PRO A 83 12.28 14.05 -10.60
CA PRO A 83 12.92 13.57 -9.38
C PRO A 83 13.33 14.68 -8.43
N CYS A 84 13.39 14.38 -7.15
CA CYS A 84 13.91 15.27 -6.13
C CYS A 84 15.05 14.61 -5.33
N ALA A 85 15.87 15.41 -4.66
CA ALA A 85 17.09 14.91 -4.05
C ALA A 85 16.84 14.36 -2.61
N ALA A 86 16.01 13.35 -2.46
CA ALA A 86 15.83 12.61 -1.21
C ALA A 86 15.68 11.11 -1.49
N PRO A 87 16.05 10.24 -0.54
CA PRO A 87 15.85 8.79 -0.65
C PRO A 87 14.39 8.39 -0.86
N LEU A 88 13.45 9.08 -0.18
CA LEU A 88 12.03 8.85 -0.35
C LEU A 88 11.41 10.00 -1.15
N GLN A 89 10.96 9.69 -2.35
CA GLN A 89 10.38 10.63 -3.28
C GLN A 89 8.89 10.37 -3.43
N VAL A 90 8.05 11.29 -3.00
CA VAL A 90 6.59 11.18 -3.08
C VAL A 90 6.13 11.61 -4.47
N LEU A 91 5.53 10.69 -5.20
CA LEU A 91 4.86 10.97 -6.48
C LEU A 91 3.38 11.29 -6.22
N THR A 92 2.95 12.48 -6.65
CA THR A 92 1.54 12.86 -6.59
C THR A 92 0.78 12.27 -7.76
N THR A 93 -0.24 11.46 -7.46
CA THR A 93 -1.11 10.79 -8.44
C THR A 93 -2.58 11.11 -8.13
N PRO A 94 -3.53 10.87 -9.04
CA PRO A 94 -4.92 11.29 -8.82
C PRO A 94 -5.61 10.68 -7.60
N GLU A 95 -5.42 9.40 -7.33
CA GLU A 95 -6.00 8.59 -6.24
C GLU A 95 -7.50 8.86 -5.98
N LEU A 96 -8.28 8.92 -7.07
CA LEU A 96 -9.72 9.21 -7.03
C LEU A 96 -10.53 7.95 -6.75
N ILE A 97 -11.80 8.15 -6.32
CA ILE A 97 -12.77 7.05 -6.13
C ILE A 97 -13.09 6.35 -7.46
N GLN A 98 -13.04 7.05 -8.59
CA GLN A 98 -13.16 6.48 -9.93
C GLN A 98 -11.88 5.73 -10.28
N GLN A 99 -11.84 4.46 -9.90
CA GLN A 99 -10.62 3.64 -9.93
C GLN A 99 -9.99 3.51 -11.32
N GLY A 100 -10.81 3.27 -12.37
CA GLY A 100 -10.30 3.07 -13.73
C GLY A 100 -9.51 4.26 -14.27
N PRO A 101 -10.13 5.43 -14.51
CA PRO A 101 -9.40 6.60 -15.03
C PRO A 101 -8.27 7.08 -14.13
N SER A 102 -8.43 6.92 -12.81
CA SER A 102 -7.44 7.32 -11.83
C SER A 102 -6.19 6.45 -11.90
N SER A 103 -6.35 5.11 -11.88
CA SER A 103 -5.22 4.18 -11.95
C SER A 103 -4.51 4.23 -13.31
N LEU A 104 -5.24 4.45 -14.41
CA LEU A 104 -4.62 4.62 -15.73
C LEU A 104 -3.75 5.88 -15.79
N THR A 105 -4.23 7.00 -15.22
CA THR A 105 -3.45 8.24 -15.15
C THR A 105 -2.24 8.07 -14.22
N ALA A 106 -2.44 7.44 -13.06
CA ALA A 106 -1.35 7.17 -12.14
C ALA A 106 -0.28 6.24 -12.75
N ALA A 107 -0.69 5.25 -13.55
CA ALA A 107 0.25 4.39 -14.28
C ALA A 107 1.14 5.20 -15.26
N ASP A 108 0.54 6.11 -16.02
CA ASP A 108 1.29 7.00 -16.90
C ASP A 108 2.27 7.91 -16.11
N ASP A 109 1.85 8.41 -14.94
CA ASP A 109 2.69 9.23 -14.06
C ASP A 109 3.85 8.40 -13.47
N VAL A 110 3.62 7.12 -13.08
CA VAL A 110 4.68 6.20 -12.63
C VAL A 110 5.71 5.97 -13.73
N VAL A 111 5.25 5.67 -14.95
CA VAL A 111 6.18 5.47 -16.09
C VAL A 111 7.05 6.70 -16.31
N LEU A 112 6.45 7.88 -16.33
CA LEU A 112 7.19 9.13 -16.49
C LEU A 112 8.16 9.41 -15.33
N GLY A 113 7.73 9.12 -14.09
CA GLY A 113 8.57 9.26 -12.90
C GLY A 113 9.82 8.36 -12.96
N VAL A 114 9.63 7.09 -13.29
CA VAL A 114 10.74 6.15 -13.48
C VAL A 114 11.65 6.58 -14.62
N GLU A 115 11.11 6.91 -15.79
CA GLU A 115 11.93 7.38 -16.92
C GLU A 115 12.75 8.64 -16.57
N ASN A 116 12.16 9.56 -15.79
CA ASN A 116 12.83 10.77 -15.36
C ASN A 116 13.96 10.48 -14.35
N GLU A 117 13.79 9.52 -13.43
CA GLU A 117 14.87 9.04 -12.55
C GLU A 117 16.05 8.49 -13.37
N PHE A 118 15.78 7.58 -14.32
CA PHE A 118 16.83 7.02 -15.18
C PHE A 118 17.51 8.06 -16.07
N ASN A 119 16.79 9.10 -16.47
CA ASN A 119 17.35 10.20 -17.27
C ASN A 119 18.16 11.20 -16.44
N ALA A 120 17.77 11.42 -15.17
CA ALA A 120 18.45 12.35 -14.27
C ALA A 120 19.85 11.87 -13.88
N ASP A 121 20.01 10.58 -13.62
CA ASP A 121 21.32 9.95 -13.32
C ASP A 121 21.48 8.62 -14.07
N PRO A 122 21.88 8.66 -15.34
CA PRO A 122 22.07 7.45 -16.14
C PRO A 122 23.09 6.49 -15.54
N GLY A 123 22.64 5.30 -15.15
CA GLY A 123 23.47 4.26 -14.53
C GLY A 123 23.48 4.31 -12.99
N ALA A 124 22.64 5.13 -12.37
CA ALA A 124 22.40 5.07 -10.93
C ALA A 124 21.77 3.75 -10.51
N PHE A 125 20.86 3.23 -11.34
CA PHE A 125 20.12 2.00 -11.03
C PHE A 125 20.68 0.79 -11.77
N SER A 126 20.69 -0.33 -11.11
CA SER A 126 21.22 -1.63 -11.56
C SER A 126 20.67 -2.76 -10.70
N ALA A 127 21.01 -4.01 -11.08
CA ALA A 127 20.64 -5.17 -10.25
C ALA A 127 21.21 -5.13 -8.81
N GLU A 128 22.31 -4.40 -8.59
CA GLU A 128 22.91 -4.21 -7.27
C GLU A 128 22.35 -2.98 -6.53
N HIS A 129 21.67 -2.10 -7.24
CA HIS A 129 21.09 -0.84 -6.74
C HIS A 129 19.77 -0.55 -7.46
N PRO A 130 18.71 -1.35 -7.25
CA PRO A 130 17.45 -1.15 -7.93
C PRO A 130 16.73 0.11 -7.42
N LEU A 131 16.04 0.81 -8.32
CA LEU A 131 15.05 1.80 -7.91
C LEU A 131 13.85 1.06 -7.32
N THR A 132 13.44 1.43 -6.10
CA THR A 132 12.26 0.87 -5.45
C THR A 132 11.01 1.69 -5.79
N ILE A 133 9.90 1.02 -6.10
CA ILE A 133 8.59 1.65 -6.31
C ILE A 133 7.64 1.07 -5.28
N PHE A 134 7.04 1.92 -4.43
CA PHE A 134 6.15 1.49 -3.36
C PHE A 134 4.72 1.97 -3.62
N GLY A 135 3.78 1.02 -3.69
CA GLY A 135 2.37 1.26 -3.90
C GLY A 135 1.47 0.69 -2.81
N TYR A 136 0.42 1.45 -2.47
CA TYR A 136 -0.64 1.03 -1.57
C TYR A 136 -1.99 1.04 -2.28
N SER A 137 -2.71 -0.10 -2.26
CA SER A 137 -4.09 -0.16 -2.76
C SER A 137 -4.21 0.28 -4.23
N GLN A 138 -4.85 1.39 -4.52
CA GLN A 138 -5.06 1.90 -5.89
C GLN A 138 -3.75 2.11 -6.64
N SER A 139 -2.70 2.63 -5.98
CA SER A 139 -1.41 2.79 -6.64
C SER A 139 -0.73 1.46 -6.96
N ALA A 140 -0.91 0.40 -6.15
CA ALA A 140 -0.45 -0.94 -6.51
C ALA A 140 -1.09 -1.43 -7.82
N THR A 141 -2.39 -1.13 -8.05
CA THR A 141 -3.05 -1.38 -9.34
C THR A 141 -2.43 -0.55 -10.46
N ALA A 142 -2.18 0.74 -10.22
CA ALA A 142 -1.56 1.62 -11.22
C ALA A 142 -0.15 1.14 -11.60
N GLU A 143 0.64 0.76 -10.60
CA GLU A 143 1.99 0.23 -10.78
C GLU A 143 1.98 -1.13 -11.52
N SER A 144 1.01 -2.00 -11.23
CA SER A 144 0.80 -3.26 -11.99
C SER A 144 0.53 -3.00 -13.48
N ILE A 145 -0.21 -1.94 -13.79
CA ILE A 145 -0.41 -1.50 -15.18
C ILE A 145 0.89 -0.91 -15.75
N ALA A 146 1.58 -0.07 -14.98
CA ALA A 146 2.83 0.57 -15.39
C ALA A 146 3.96 -0.43 -15.70
N MET A 147 3.99 -1.59 -15.02
CA MET A 147 4.99 -2.64 -15.29
C MET A 147 5.07 -3.01 -16.78
N THR A 148 3.92 -3.24 -17.43
CA THR A 148 3.90 -3.56 -18.86
C THR A 148 4.39 -2.40 -19.73
N GLN A 149 4.04 -1.17 -19.35
CA GLN A 149 4.47 0.02 -20.08
C GLN A 149 5.98 0.27 -19.91
N LEU A 150 6.54 0.04 -18.72
CA LEU A 150 7.97 0.15 -18.44
C LEU A 150 8.79 -0.93 -19.17
N GLU A 151 8.28 -2.16 -19.28
CA GLU A 151 8.88 -3.21 -20.10
C GLU A 151 8.91 -2.78 -21.58
N GLU A 152 7.79 -2.26 -22.10
CA GLU A 152 7.70 -1.74 -23.48
C GLU A 152 8.64 -0.55 -23.71
N ALA A 153 8.87 0.29 -22.70
CA ALA A 153 9.84 1.39 -22.72
C ALA A 153 11.29 0.90 -22.66
N GLY A 154 11.51 -0.38 -22.32
CA GLY A 154 12.82 -1.02 -22.27
C GLY A 154 13.60 -0.76 -20.99
N ILE A 155 12.92 -0.44 -19.88
CA ILE A 155 13.53 -0.37 -18.55
C ILE A 155 13.91 -1.79 -18.11
N PRO A 156 15.19 -2.05 -17.75
CA PRO A 156 15.60 -3.41 -17.40
C PRO A 156 14.92 -3.94 -16.14
N SER A 157 14.48 -5.19 -16.19
CA SER A 157 13.80 -5.82 -15.05
C SER A 157 14.64 -5.81 -13.77
N ALA A 158 15.95 -5.98 -13.88
CA ALA A 158 16.84 -6.02 -12.73
C ALA A 158 17.08 -4.64 -12.07
N ASP A 159 16.74 -3.55 -12.74
CA ASP A 159 17.02 -2.19 -12.27
C ASP A 159 15.83 -1.61 -11.45
N LEU A 160 14.72 -2.34 -11.35
CA LEU A 160 13.54 -1.97 -10.58
C LEU A 160 13.15 -3.07 -9.57
N HIS A 161 12.54 -2.68 -8.46
CA HIS A 161 11.85 -3.57 -7.54
C HIS A 161 10.57 -2.90 -7.04
N PHE A 162 9.44 -3.59 -7.19
CA PHE A 162 8.15 -3.11 -6.72
C PHE A 162 7.82 -3.68 -5.33
N VAL A 163 7.23 -2.86 -4.48
CA VAL A 163 6.76 -3.27 -3.14
C VAL A 163 5.32 -2.81 -2.98
N PHE A 164 4.40 -3.74 -2.90
CA PHE A 164 2.97 -3.45 -2.77
C PHE A 164 2.43 -3.84 -1.41
N ILE A 165 1.51 -3.05 -0.89
CA ILE A 165 0.68 -3.40 0.26
C ILE A 165 -0.79 -3.32 -0.14
N GLY A 166 -1.57 -4.36 0.20
CA GLY A 166 -3.00 -4.43 -0.11
C GLY A 166 -3.31 -4.33 -1.61
N ASP A 167 -2.63 -5.10 -2.45
CA ASP A 167 -2.75 -5.05 -3.91
C ASP A 167 -4.10 -5.59 -4.40
N PRO A 168 -4.98 -4.74 -5.01
CA PRO A 168 -6.26 -5.16 -5.55
C PRO A 168 -6.15 -6.06 -6.78
N SER A 169 -4.98 -6.09 -7.41
CA SER A 169 -4.70 -6.81 -8.67
C SER A 169 -4.11 -8.20 -8.46
N LEU A 170 -3.98 -8.68 -7.21
CA LEU A 170 -3.64 -10.07 -6.95
C LEU A 170 -4.68 -11.02 -7.56
N PRO A 171 -4.33 -12.27 -7.91
CA PRO A 171 -5.30 -13.25 -8.44
C PRO A 171 -6.53 -13.44 -7.53
N GLY A 172 -6.41 -13.29 -6.20
CA GLY A 172 -7.50 -13.28 -5.22
C GLY A 172 -8.12 -11.92 -4.97
N GLY A 173 -7.56 -10.85 -5.53
CA GLY A 173 -7.96 -9.47 -5.32
C GLY A 173 -9.25 -9.08 -6.05
N ILE A 174 -9.68 -7.85 -5.81
CA ILE A 174 -10.97 -7.38 -6.29
C ILE A 174 -11.03 -7.26 -7.82
N TRP A 175 -9.97 -6.78 -8.49
CA TRP A 175 -10.05 -6.48 -9.92
C TRP A 175 -10.23 -7.71 -10.81
N PRO A 176 -9.52 -8.84 -10.60
CA PRO A 176 -9.77 -10.05 -11.39
C PRO A 176 -11.13 -10.68 -11.12
N ASN A 177 -11.72 -10.47 -9.95
CA ASN A 177 -12.84 -11.27 -9.46
C ASN A 177 -14.17 -10.50 -9.38
N LEU A 178 -14.17 -9.17 -9.31
CA LEU A 178 -15.38 -8.36 -9.10
C LEU A 178 -16.43 -8.57 -10.18
N GLU A 179 -16.04 -8.51 -11.45
CA GLU A 179 -16.98 -8.69 -12.57
C GLU A 179 -17.54 -10.11 -12.63
N PRO A 180 -16.73 -11.20 -12.60
CA PRO A 180 -17.25 -12.56 -12.60
C PRO A 180 -18.17 -12.88 -11.43
N ASP A 181 -17.84 -12.39 -10.23
CA ASP A 181 -18.64 -12.66 -9.04
C ASP A 181 -19.97 -11.90 -9.05
N LEU A 182 -19.96 -10.64 -9.46
CA LEU A 182 -21.21 -9.87 -9.67
C LEU A 182 -22.06 -10.48 -10.80
N ASP A 183 -21.45 -10.94 -11.87
CA ASP A 183 -22.16 -11.63 -12.97
C ASP A 183 -22.89 -12.87 -12.48
N SER A 184 -22.28 -13.63 -11.60
CA SER A 184 -22.91 -14.82 -11.01
C SER A 184 -24.11 -14.49 -10.14
N LEU A 185 -24.13 -13.31 -9.49
CA LEU A 185 -25.22 -12.86 -8.61
C LEU A 185 -26.34 -12.10 -9.34
N LEU A 186 -25.98 -11.23 -10.26
CA LEU A 186 -26.87 -10.21 -10.83
C LEU A 186 -27.16 -10.44 -12.32
N GLY A 187 -26.30 -11.22 -12.98
CA GLY A 187 -26.26 -11.39 -14.43
C GLY A 187 -25.56 -10.25 -15.15
N SER A 188 -24.86 -10.57 -16.24
CA SER A 188 -23.91 -9.69 -16.94
C SER A 188 -24.48 -8.33 -17.37
N SER A 189 -25.75 -8.25 -17.72
CA SER A 189 -26.36 -6.97 -18.15
C SER A 189 -26.42 -5.94 -17.01
N LEU A 190 -26.74 -6.38 -15.78
CA LEU A 190 -26.81 -5.47 -14.63
C LEU A 190 -25.41 -5.17 -14.09
N THR A 191 -24.54 -6.18 -14.05
CA THR A 191 -23.15 -6.02 -13.66
C THR A 191 -22.44 -4.98 -14.51
N ASN A 192 -22.49 -5.11 -15.84
CA ASN A 192 -21.87 -4.16 -16.76
C ASN A 192 -22.38 -2.72 -16.53
N THR A 193 -23.68 -2.55 -16.31
CA THR A 193 -24.22 -1.21 -16.02
C THR A 193 -23.64 -0.64 -14.73
N LEU A 194 -23.61 -1.42 -13.66
CA LEU A 194 -23.09 -0.98 -12.36
C LEU A 194 -21.60 -0.66 -12.41
N LEU A 195 -20.79 -1.52 -13.05
CA LEU A 195 -19.35 -1.35 -13.12
C LEU A 195 -18.93 -0.18 -14.00
N THR A 196 -19.59 0.03 -15.14
CA THR A 196 -19.34 1.18 -16.02
C THR A 196 -19.75 2.49 -15.34
N ASP A 197 -20.93 2.52 -14.71
CA ASP A 197 -21.42 3.72 -14.01
C ASP A 197 -20.57 4.08 -12.78
N SER A 198 -19.86 3.12 -12.18
CA SER A 198 -18.98 3.34 -11.01
C SER A 198 -17.56 3.80 -11.37
N GLY A 199 -17.21 3.83 -12.66
CA GLY A 199 -15.89 4.32 -13.11
C GLY A 199 -14.75 3.33 -12.86
N ASN A 200 -15.02 2.03 -12.96
CA ASN A 200 -14.01 0.97 -12.83
C ASN A 200 -13.45 0.50 -14.18
N ASP A 201 -13.87 1.11 -15.28
CA ASP A 201 -13.36 0.76 -16.61
C ASP A 201 -11.83 0.97 -16.67
N GLY A 202 -11.11 -0.06 -17.11
CA GLY A 202 -9.65 -0.03 -17.25
C GLY A 202 -8.89 -0.74 -16.12
N VAL A 203 -9.53 -1.06 -14.99
CA VAL A 203 -8.91 -1.87 -13.92
C VAL A 203 -9.57 -3.25 -13.78
N LEU A 204 -10.80 -3.44 -14.29
CA LEU A 204 -11.47 -4.73 -14.26
C LEU A 204 -10.67 -5.77 -15.02
N GLY A 205 -10.46 -6.93 -14.38
CA GLY A 205 -9.64 -8.00 -14.93
C GLY A 205 -8.13 -7.77 -14.86
N ASN A 206 -7.68 -6.63 -14.30
CA ASN A 206 -6.25 -6.38 -14.11
C ASN A 206 -5.66 -7.38 -13.11
N VAL A 207 -4.51 -7.96 -13.48
CA VAL A 207 -3.74 -8.88 -12.64
C VAL A 207 -2.29 -8.38 -12.61
N THR A 208 -1.70 -8.31 -11.44
CA THR A 208 -0.28 -7.97 -11.27
C THR A 208 0.59 -8.98 -12.02
N PRO A 209 1.42 -8.53 -12.98
CA PRO A 209 2.31 -9.40 -13.73
C PRO A 209 3.28 -10.17 -12.82
N ASP A 210 3.49 -11.45 -13.09
CA ASP A 210 4.36 -12.33 -12.31
C ASP A 210 5.66 -12.71 -13.02
N ASP A 211 5.96 -12.06 -14.17
CA ASP A 211 7.08 -12.40 -15.04
C ASP A 211 7.80 -11.19 -15.65
N ILE A 212 7.55 -9.95 -15.14
CA ILE A 212 8.14 -8.72 -15.69
C ILE A 212 9.19 -8.12 -14.75
N TYR A 213 8.81 -7.81 -13.51
CA TYR A 213 9.67 -7.16 -12.52
C TYR A 213 9.62 -7.88 -11.17
N PRO A 214 10.77 -7.98 -10.46
CA PRO A 214 10.79 -8.42 -9.07
C PRO A 214 9.83 -7.59 -8.24
N THR A 215 8.88 -8.26 -7.55
CA THR A 215 7.83 -7.59 -6.79
C THR A 215 7.60 -8.30 -5.46
N THR A 216 7.58 -7.55 -4.36
CA THR A 216 7.18 -8.05 -3.05
C THR A 216 5.81 -7.51 -2.69
N ILE A 217 4.84 -8.38 -2.41
CA ILE A 217 3.45 -8.01 -2.15
C ILE A 217 3.05 -8.49 -0.75
N TYR A 218 2.66 -7.54 0.10
CA TYR A 218 2.15 -7.81 1.43
C TYR A 218 0.64 -7.79 1.44
N THR A 219 0.04 -8.88 1.92
CA THR A 219 -1.41 -9.04 2.04
C THR A 219 -1.78 -9.38 3.48
N LEU A 220 -2.77 -8.67 4.04
CA LEU A 220 -3.42 -9.05 5.28
C LEU A 220 -4.50 -10.09 4.99
N ASP A 221 -4.50 -11.22 5.71
CA ASP A 221 -5.59 -12.18 5.67
C ASP A 221 -6.92 -11.48 5.95
N GLY A 222 -7.91 -11.68 5.09
CA GLY A 222 -9.21 -11.04 5.20
C GLY A 222 -9.22 -9.55 4.81
N ASP A 223 -8.25 -9.10 3.98
CA ASP A 223 -8.32 -7.81 3.32
C ASP A 223 -9.39 -7.83 2.23
N GLY A 224 -10.49 -7.10 2.41
CA GLY A 224 -11.63 -7.09 1.49
C GLY A 224 -11.32 -6.60 0.07
N VAL A 225 -10.09 -6.16 -0.20
CA VAL A 225 -9.62 -5.68 -1.51
C VAL A 225 -8.60 -6.64 -2.10
N ALA A 226 -7.52 -6.93 -1.37
CA ALA A 226 -6.43 -7.78 -1.84
C ALA A 226 -6.78 -9.29 -1.72
N ASP A 227 -7.63 -9.66 -0.76
CA ASP A 227 -8.11 -11.02 -0.52
C ASP A 227 -9.64 -11.16 -0.76
N PHE A 228 -10.15 -10.36 -1.70
CA PHE A 228 -11.57 -10.20 -2.02
C PHE A 228 -12.29 -11.54 -2.26
N GLN A 229 -11.69 -12.46 -3.00
CA GLN A 229 -12.32 -13.71 -3.36
C GLN A 229 -12.55 -14.63 -2.16
N GLN A 230 -11.65 -14.63 -1.18
CA GLN A 230 -11.81 -15.38 0.06
C GLN A 230 -12.98 -14.82 0.86
N ASP A 231 -13.02 -13.52 1.06
CA ASP A 231 -14.09 -12.82 1.77
C ASP A 231 -15.44 -12.99 1.10
N PHE A 232 -15.50 -12.80 -0.23
CA PHE A 232 -16.72 -13.00 -1.00
C PHE A 232 -17.27 -14.43 -0.91
N THR A 233 -16.39 -15.41 -0.90
CA THR A 233 -16.78 -16.84 -0.76
C THR A 233 -17.29 -17.13 0.67
N ALA A 234 -16.73 -16.47 1.68
CA ALA A 234 -17.11 -16.68 3.09
C ALA A 234 -18.45 -16.03 3.45
N GLY A 235 -18.70 -14.79 3.04
CA GLY A 235 -19.85 -13.99 3.46
C GLY A 235 -20.58 -13.22 2.36
N GLY A 236 -20.28 -13.51 1.08
CA GLY A 236 -20.84 -12.79 -0.06
C GLY A 236 -20.30 -11.36 -0.16
N LEU A 237 -21.08 -10.45 -0.73
CA LEU A 237 -20.62 -9.07 -1.00
C LEU A 237 -20.46 -8.20 0.27
N LEU A 238 -21.01 -8.61 1.41
CA LEU A 238 -20.97 -7.79 2.64
C LEU A 238 -19.62 -7.86 3.33
N ASP A 239 -18.98 -9.02 3.37
CA ASP A 239 -17.71 -9.21 4.06
C ASP A 239 -16.58 -8.38 3.42
N PRO A 240 -16.34 -8.43 2.09
CA PRO A 240 -15.35 -7.56 1.45
C PRO A 240 -15.63 -6.07 1.67
N LEU A 241 -16.90 -5.64 1.65
CA LEU A 241 -17.25 -4.24 1.89
C LEU A 241 -16.95 -3.78 3.32
N VAL A 242 -17.13 -4.64 4.32
CA VAL A 242 -16.76 -4.33 5.70
C VAL A 242 -15.25 -4.28 5.83
N ASN A 243 -14.55 -5.28 5.29
CA ASN A 243 -13.11 -5.44 5.40
C ASN A 243 -12.32 -4.40 4.59
N LEU A 244 -12.93 -3.79 3.56
CA LEU A 244 -12.39 -2.61 2.90
C LEU A 244 -12.14 -1.46 3.88
N PHE A 245 -13.01 -1.26 4.86
CA PHE A 245 -12.91 -0.15 5.82
C PHE A 245 -12.24 -0.53 7.13
N THR A 246 -12.00 -1.80 7.38
CA THR A 246 -11.35 -2.29 8.60
C THR A 246 -9.95 -2.80 8.30
N THR A 247 -9.83 -3.98 7.72
CA THR A 247 -8.55 -4.67 7.50
C THR A 247 -7.67 -3.97 6.44
N HIS A 248 -8.29 -3.51 5.34
CA HIS A 248 -7.54 -2.84 4.26
C HIS A 248 -6.85 -1.53 4.69
N ALA A 249 -7.34 -0.86 5.73
CA ALA A 249 -6.75 0.37 6.25
C ALA A 249 -5.61 0.13 7.26
N ASP A 250 -5.38 -1.11 7.71
CA ASP A 250 -4.52 -1.41 8.85
C ASP A 250 -3.01 -1.48 8.52
N TYR A 251 -2.63 -1.59 7.24
CA TYR A 251 -1.24 -1.87 6.83
C TYR A 251 -0.19 -0.96 7.48
N LEU A 252 -0.39 0.35 7.48
CA LEU A 252 0.59 1.30 8.05
C LEU A 252 0.53 1.38 9.58
N GLY A 253 -0.40 0.70 10.22
CA GLY A 253 -0.49 0.60 11.67
C GLY A 253 0.02 -0.73 12.23
N LEU A 254 0.51 -1.62 11.37
CA LEU A 254 1.10 -2.88 11.81
C LEU A 254 2.40 -2.66 12.58
N THR A 255 2.75 -3.63 13.41
CA THR A 255 4.04 -3.66 14.07
C THR A 255 5.06 -4.43 13.24
N PRO A 256 6.37 -4.12 13.34
CA PRO A 256 7.41 -4.89 12.68
C PRO A 256 7.38 -6.39 12.99
N THR A 257 6.92 -6.77 14.20
CA THR A 257 6.78 -8.17 14.59
C THR A 257 5.68 -8.89 13.80
N GLN A 258 4.53 -8.24 13.59
CA GLN A 258 3.43 -8.82 12.81
C GLN A 258 3.84 -9.08 11.37
N ILE A 259 4.63 -8.17 10.78
CA ILE A 259 5.17 -8.33 9.43
C ILE A 259 6.26 -9.43 9.40
N ALA A 260 7.14 -9.48 10.41
CA ALA A 260 8.19 -10.49 10.49
C ALA A 260 7.66 -11.92 10.73
N ASP A 261 6.47 -12.05 11.32
CA ASP A 261 5.81 -13.35 11.57
C ASP A 261 4.98 -13.83 10.35
N ALA A 262 4.94 -13.05 9.26
CA ALA A 262 4.20 -13.39 8.05
C ALA A 262 4.77 -14.63 7.33
N THR A 263 3.93 -15.29 6.57
CA THR A 263 4.36 -16.42 5.71
C THR A 263 4.70 -15.92 4.32
N THR A 264 5.76 -16.47 3.73
CA THR A 264 6.24 -16.04 2.42
C THR A 264 6.15 -17.19 1.41
N SER A 265 5.67 -16.88 0.22
CA SER A 265 5.65 -17.77 -0.94
C SER A 265 6.09 -17.02 -2.20
N THR A 266 6.41 -17.75 -3.27
CA THR A 266 6.85 -17.15 -4.54
C THR A 266 6.04 -17.68 -5.71
N ASN A 267 5.75 -16.81 -6.68
CA ASN A 267 5.13 -17.14 -7.95
C ASN A 267 5.75 -16.28 -9.06
N GLY A 268 6.58 -16.88 -9.92
CA GLY A 268 7.36 -16.14 -10.91
C GLY A 268 8.29 -15.13 -10.20
N ASP A 269 8.22 -13.88 -10.59
CA ASP A 269 8.97 -12.77 -10.01
C ASP A 269 8.25 -12.14 -8.79
N LEU A 270 7.07 -12.66 -8.41
CA LEU A 270 6.35 -12.21 -7.22
C LEU A 270 6.81 -12.94 -5.96
N THR A 271 7.10 -12.19 -4.92
CA THR A 271 7.23 -12.65 -3.53
C THR A 271 5.98 -12.24 -2.78
N LEU A 272 5.15 -13.21 -2.39
CA LEU A 272 3.90 -12.98 -1.67
C LEU A 272 4.16 -13.14 -0.16
N VAL A 273 3.79 -12.14 0.62
CA VAL A 273 3.97 -12.07 2.08
C VAL A 273 2.59 -11.97 2.73
N ASP A 274 2.10 -13.10 3.23
CA ASP A 274 0.78 -13.21 3.85
C ASP A 274 0.87 -12.93 5.35
N ILE A 275 0.28 -11.84 5.80
CA ILE A 275 0.24 -11.39 7.19
C ILE A 275 -1.06 -11.88 7.81
N SER A 276 -0.97 -12.62 8.91
CA SER A 276 -2.14 -13.16 9.61
C SER A 276 -3.06 -12.04 10.14
N ASP A 277 -4.38 -12.26 10.08
CA ASP A 277 -5.42 -11.39 10.64
C ASP A 277 -5.45 -11.35 12.19
N ASN A 278 -4.55 -12.08 12.85
CA ASN A 278 -4.44 -12.10 14.31
C ASN A 278 -3.86 -10.77 14.85
N ILE A 279 -4.45 -9.68 14.44
CA ILE A 279 -4.11 -8.30 14.80
C ILE A 279 -5.26 -7.66 15.60
N ASN A 280 -4.93 -6.64 16.40
CA ASN A 280 -5.94 -5.75 16.94
C ASN A 280 -6.22 -4.64 15.92
N SER A 281 -7.21 -4.83 15.05
CA SER A 281 -7.53 -3.89 13.98
C SER A 281 -7.81 -2.46 14.47
N PHE A 282 -8.33 -2.28 15.69
CA PHE A 282 -8.52 -0.93 16.23
C PHE A 282 -7.19 -0.24 16.51
N ASP A 283 -6.23 -0.93 17.12
CA ASP A 283 -4.91 -0.37 17.40
C ASP A 283 -4.12 -0.16 16.10
N ALA A 284 -4.23 -1.08 15.14
CA ALA A 284 -3.62 -0.98 13.83
C ALA A 284 -4.20 0.20 13.03
N PHE A 285 -5.52 0.38 13.04
CA PHE A 285 -6.18 1.51 12.39
C PHE A 285 -5.76 2.87 13.00
N ILE A 286 -5.68 2.97 14.33
CA ILE A 286 -5.17 4.19 14.99
C ILE A 286 -3.71 4.44 14.61
N GLY A 287 -2.87 3.38 14.61
CA GLY A 287 -1.48 3.48 14.15
C GLY A 287 -1.36 3.94 12.69
N ALA A 288 -2.22 3.47 11.81
CA ALA A 288 -2.25 3.87 10.41
C ALA A 288 -2.62 5.36 10.26
N ILE A 289 -3.58 5.87 11.05
CA ILE A 289 -3.90 7.31 11.09
C ILE A 289 -2.70 8.12 11.58
N ASP A 290 -2.03 7.69 12.65
CA ASP A 290 -0.85 8.36 13.18
C ASP A 290 0.30 8.38 12.15
N ASN A 291 0.38 7.37 11.30
CA ASN A 291 1.32 7.23 10.19
C ASN A 291 0.83 7.87 8.87
N GLY A 292 -0.24 8.64 8.89
CA GLY A 292 -0.65 9.55 7.83
C GLY A 292 -1.70 9.01 6.87
N ILE A 293 -2.26 7.80 7.07
CA ILE A 293 -3.43 7.38 6.29
C ILE A 293 -4.58 8.36 6.58
N GLY A 294 -5.23 8.83 5.51
CA GLY A 294 -6.37 9.74 5.60
C GLY A 294 -6.01 11.19 5.87
N SER A 295 -4.73 11.58 5.71
CA SER A 295 -4.30 12.97 5.87
C SER A 295 -4.99 13.95 4.92
N SER A 296 -5.60 13.47 3.85
CA SER A 296 -6.36 14.26 2.86
C SER A 296 -7.75 14.75 3.34
N GLY A 297 -8.20 14.34 4.52
CA GLY A 297 -9.49 14.74 5.09
C GLY A 297 -10.73 14.05 4.47
N LEU A 298 -10.57 13.28 3.41
CA LEU A 298 -11.67 12.56 2.76
C LEU A 298 -12.06 11.31 3.57
N PHE A 299 -11.09 10.68 4.19
CA PHE A 299 -11.32 9.53 5.08
C PHE A 299 -12.17 9.95 6.30
N GLU A 300 -11.89 11.13 6.86
CA GLU A 300 -12.71 11.75 7.92
C GLU A 300 -14.16 11.95 7.46
N SER A 301 -14.38 12.46 6.25
CA SER A 301 -15.73 12.70 5.73
C SER A 301 -16.51 11.41 5.43
N VAL A 302 -15.83 10.35 4.99
CA VAL A 302 -16.43 9.01 4.78
C VAL A 302 -16.75 8.37 6.13
N PHE A 303 -15.84 8.48 7.10
CA PHE A 303 -16.04 7.95 8.45
C PHE A 303 -17.16 8.69 9.19
N GLU A 304 -17.22 10.02 9.11
CA GLU A 304 -18.32 10.83 9.65
C GLU A 304 -19.66 10.45 9.00
N SER A 305 -19.67 10.24 7.68
CA SER A 305 -20.86 9.83 6.95
C SER A 305 -21.34 8.43 7.34
N LEU A 306 -20.42 7.50 7.52
CA LEU A 306 -20.70 6.13 7.98
C LEU A 306 -21.20 6.15 9.44
N GLN A 307 -20.57 6.92 10.30
CA GLN A 307 -20.98 7.09 11.70
C GLN A 307 -22.37 7.73 11.81
N LEU A 308 -22.67 8.72 10.97
CA LEU A 308 -23.98 9.33 10.89
C LEU A 308 -25.03 8.35 10.38
N TYR A 309 -24.69 7.53 9.40
CA TYR A 309 -25.58 6.48 8.86
C TYR A 309 -25.87 5.40 9.91
N LEU A 310 -24.84 4.91 10.60
CA LEU A 310 -25.00 3.92 11.68
C LEU A 310 -25.78 4.49 12.88
N THR A 311 -25.56 5.75 13.23
CA THR A 311 -26.30 6.42 14.35
C THR A 311 -27.78 6.62 14.02
N ASN A 312 -28.14 6.75 12.72
CA ASN A 312 -29.52 6.88 12.30
C ASN A 312 -30.24 5.55 12.04
N MET A 313 -29.53 4.41 12.03
CA MET A 313 -30.09 3.08 11.88
C MET A 313 -30.46 2.42 13.22
N PHE A 314 -29.99 2.94 14.33
CA PHE A 314 -30.31 2.51 15.69
C PHE A 314 -30.94 3.65 16.52
#